data_33cc191b1ed26039d09b44e7335b45fa
#
_entry.id   33cc191b1ed26039d09b44e7335b45fa
#
_cell.length_a   1.000
_cell.length_b   1.000
_cell.length_c   1.000
_cell.angle_alpha   90.00
_cell.angle_beta   90.00
_cell.angle_gamma   90.00
#
_symmetry.space_group_name_H-M   'P 1'
#
loop_
_entity.id
_entity.type
_entity.pdbx_description
1 polymer ?
#
loop_
_entity_poly.entity_id
_entity_poly.type
_entity_poly.pdbx_seq_one_letter_code
_entity_poly.pdbx_strand_id
1 'polypeptide(L)'
;RRILEVLDRASHPVGIVTKSAGVVRDVDILARMAARGLAKVAISVTTLDPRLARSMEPRAATPPRRLDAIRRLAEAGVPTTVMVAPIVPALNDSEIEAILAAGREAGAGEAGYVLLRLPLELKELFREWLETDYPDRAARVINVLRSMHGGQDYVSAFGHRQRGSGPYAEQIAQRFR
;
A
#
# COMPACT_ATOMS: atom_id res chain seq x y z
N ARG A 1 -17.05 3.10 -12.16
CA ARG A 1 -18.34 3.73 -11.89
C ARG A 1 -19.49 2.74 -12.06
N ARG A 2 -19.74 2.17 -13.24
CA ARG A 2 -20.88 1.25 -13.49
C ARG A 2 -20.97 0.10 -12.48
N ILE A 3 -19.85 -0.51 -12.10
CA ILE A 3 -19.84 -1.57 -11.08
C ILE A 3 -20.29 -1.02 -9.73
N LEU A 4 -19.81 0.15 -9.31
CA LEU A 4 -20.23 0.78 -8.05
C LEU A 4 -21.71 1.12 -8.04
N GLU A 5 -22.28 1.58 -9.16
CA GLU A 5 -23.73 1.84 -9.30
C GLU A 5 -24.56 0.57 -9.12
N VAL A 6 -24.08 -0.58 -9.60
CA VAL A 6 -24.74 -1.88 -9.38
C VAL A 6 -24.65 -2.30 -7.91
N LEU A 7 -23.47 -2.21 -7.30
CA LEU A 7 -23.27 -2.55 -5.90
C LEU A 7 -24.10 -1.66 -4.96
N ASP A 8 -24.17 -0.35 -5.26
CA ASP A 8 -24.96 0.62 -4.52
C ASP A 8 -26.47 0.26 -4.53
N ARG A 9 -27.03 -0.02 -5.73
CA ARG A 9 -28.42 -0.46 -5.88
C ARG A 9 -28.71 -1.79 -5.18
N ALA A 10 -27.76 -2.71 -5.25
CA ALA A 10 -27.89 -4.02 -4.60
C ALA A 10 -27.62 -3.98 -3.08
N SER A 11 -27.26 -2.82 -2.51
CA SER A 11 -26.78 -2.68 -1.13
C SER A 11 -25.66 -3.66 -0.78
N HIS A 12 -24.80 -3.95 -1.75
CA HIS A 12 -23.69 -4.88 -1.60
C HIS A 12 -22.43 -4.15 -1.10
N PRO A 13 -21.78 -4.59 0.00
CA PRO A 13 -20.62 -3.94 0.55
C PRO A 13 -19.41 -4.02 -0.41
N VAL A 14 -18.56 -2.98 -0.42
CA VAL A 14 -17.35 -2.91 -1.22
C VAL A 14 -16.17 -2.35 -0.44
N GLY A 15 -15.04 -3.03 -0.53
CA GLY A 15 -13.72 -2.53 -0.12
C GLY A 15 -12.85 -2.28 -1.36
N ILE A 16 -12.32 -1.08 -1.50
CA ILE A 16 -11.42 -0.72 -2.60
C ILE A 16 -10.01 -0.56 -2.07
N VAL A 17 -9.03 -1.24 -2.68
CA VAL A 17 -7.60 -1.01 -2.44
C VAL A 17 -6.98 -0.51 -3.75
N THR A 18 -6.36 0.66 -3.71
CA THR A 18 -5.82 1.26 -4.94
C THR A 18 -4.60 2.15 -4.69
N LYS A 19 -3.79 2.34 -5.74
CA LYS A 19 -2.72 3.36 -5.85
C LYS A 19 -3.16 4.57 -6.70
N SER A 20 -4.38 4.55 -7.22
CA SER A 20 -4.89 5.57 -8.12
C SER A 20 -5.69 6.64 -7.37
N ALA A 21 -5.34 7.91 -7.61
CA ALA A 21 -6.16 9.04 -7.20
C ALA A 21 -7.50 9.12 -7.98
N GLY A 22 -7.65 8.34 -9.03
CA GLY A 22 -8.88 8.30 -9.84
C GLY A 22 -10.11 7.75 -9.11
N VAL A 23 -9.95 7.10 -7.96
CA VAL A 23 -11.06 6.65 -7.11
C VAL A 23 -11.95 7.80 -6.65
N VAL A 24 -11.41 9.00 -6.52
CA VAL A 24 -12.14 10.22 -6.12
C VAL A 24 -13.21 10.62 -7.14
N ARG A 25 -13.08 10.21 -8.41
CA ARG A 25 -14.12 10.44 -9.45
C ARG A 25 -15.50 9.90 -9.04
N ASP A 26 -15.52 8.84 -8.24
CA ASP A 26 -16.74 8.14 -7.85
C ASP A 26 -17.10 8.39 -6.37
N VAL A 27 -16.60 9.48 -5.78
CA VAL A 27 -16.78 9.84 -4.37
C VAL A 27 -18.26 10.00 -3.99
N ASP A 28 -19.09 10.47 -4.92
CA ASP A 28 -20.54 10.63 -4.73
C ASP A 28 -21.25 9.27 -4.44
N ILE A 29 -20.86 8.21 -5.12
CA ILE A 29 -21.40 6.86 -4.90
C ILE A 29 -20.81 6.29 -3.61
N LEU A 30 -19.49 6.41 -3.43
CA LEU A 30 -18.80 5.89 -2.26
C LEU A 30 -19.30 6.51 -0.96
N ALA A 31 -19.56 7.83 -0.93
CA ALA A 31 -20.12 8.52 0.23
C ALA A 31 -21.53 8.02 0.58
N ARG A 32 -22.42 7.85 -0.41
CA ARG A 32 -23.77 7.27 -0.17
C ARG A 32 -23.70 5.83 0.37
N MET A 33 -22.79 5.02 -0.16
CA MET A 33 -22.57 3.65 0.33
C MET A 33 -21.96 3.66 1.74
N ALA A 34 -20.97 4.54 1.99
CA ALA A 34 -20.31 4.68 3.28
C ALA A 34 -21.30 5.10 4.39
N ALA A 35 -22.25 6.00 4.11
CA ALA A 35 -23.30 6.40 5.05
C ALA A 35 -24.17 5.21 5.51
N ARG A 36 -24.19 4.11 4.76
CA ARG A 36 -24.87 2.85 5.08
C ARG A 36 -23.92 1.75 5.58
N GLY A 37 -22.64 2.08 5.82
CA GLY A 37 -21.61 1.11 6.22
C GLY A 37 -21.18 0.15 5.10
N LEU A 38 -21.44 0.50 3.82
CA LEU A 38 -21.23 -0.39 2.68
C LEU A 38 -20.00 -0.07 1.84
N ALA A 39 -19.22 0.97 2.17
CA ALA A 39 -18.02 1.30 1.43
C ALA A 39 -16.84 1.67 2.35
N LYS A 40 -15.66 1.25 1.96
CA LYS A 40 -14.38 1.59 2.58
C LYS A 40 -13.31 1.65 1.49
N VAL A 41 -12.39 2.59 1.60
CA VAL A 41 -11.30 2.76 0.62
C VAL A 41 -9.93 2.75 1.30
N ALA A 42 -9.03 1.92 0.81
CA ALA A 42 -7.64 1.88 1.21
C ALA A 42 -6.76 2.44 0.09
N ILE A 43 -5.97 3.45 0.39
CA ILE A 43 -5.03 4.07 -0.55
C ILE A 43 -3.60 3.63 -0.19
N SER A 44 -2.92 2.99 -1.14
CA SER A 44 -1.53 2.60 -0.94
C SER A 44 -0.61 3.80 -1.16
N VAL A 45 0.17 4.13 -0.13
CA VAL A 45 1.27 5.11 -0.16
C VAL A 45 2.55 4.34 0.09
N THR A 46 3.30 4.07 -0.98
CA THR A 46 4.49 3.21 -0.95
C THR A 46 5.69 3.95 -0.35
N THR A 47 5.80 5.23 -0.64
CA THR A 47 6.89 6.12 -0.21
C THR A 47 6.42 7.57 -0.29
N LEU A 48 7.07 8.46 0.43
CA LEU A 48 6.93 9.91 0.28
C LEU A 48 8.04 10.50 -0.59
N ASP A 49 9.12 9.74 -0.86
CA ASP A 49 10.20 10.14 -1.75
C ASP A 49 9.73 10.13 -3.22
N PRO A 50 9.73 11.30 -3.91
CA PRO A 50 9.31 11.38 -5.30
C PRO A 50 10.22 10.60 -6.27
N ARG A 51 11.51 10.43 -5.93
CA ARG A 51 12.46 9.70 -6.76
C ARG A 51 12.16 8.20 -6.72
N LEU A 52 12.01 7.64 -5.51
CA LEU A 52 11.64 6.24 -5.34
C LEU A 52 10.26 5.95 -5.94
N ALA A 53 9.27 6.85 -5.71
CA ALA A 53 7.93 6.69 -6.29
C ALA A 53 7.96 6.65 -7.82
N ARG A 54 8.78 7.47 -8.46
CA ARG A 54 8.89 7.53 -9.93
C ARG A 54 9.61 6.31 -10.50
N SER A 55 10.66 5.87 -9.84
CA SER A 55 11.47 4.71 -10.26
C SER A 55 10.67 3.40 -10.10
N MET A 56 10.06 3.19 -8.94
CA MET A 56 9.37 1.94 -8.61
C MET A 56 7.97 1.84 -9.22
N GLU A 57 7.25 2.96 -9.31
CA GLU A 57 5.83 3.00 -9.72
C GLU A 57 5.55 4.13 -10.74
N PRO A 58 6.20 4.14 -11.91
CA PRO A 58 6.20 5.28 -12.84
C PRO A 58 4.81 5.62 -13.40
N ARG A 59 3.86 4.66 -13.40
CA ARG A 59 2.49 4.85 -13.90
C ARG A 59 1.47 5.13 -12.81
N ALA A 60 1.85 5.06 -11.54
CA ALA A 60 0.92 5.28 -10.44
C ALA A 60 0.82 6.78 -10.09
N ALA A 61 -0.22 7.16 -9.35
CA ALA A 61 -0.35 8.52 -8.84
C ALA A 61 0.81 8.86 -7.89
N THR A 62 1.28 10.10 -7.95
CA THR A 62 2.35 10.57 -7.06
C THR A 62 1.92 10.54 -5.60
N PRO A 63 2.86 10.45 -4.62
CA PRO A 63 2.52 10.42 -3.20
C PRO A 63 1.61 11.56 -2.75
N PRO A 64 1.83 12.84 -3.12
CA PRO A 64 0.91 13.92 -2.76
C PRO A 64 -0.50 13.73 -3.32
N ARG A 65 -0.64 13.20 -4.54
CA ARG A 65 -1.95 12.91 -5.14
C ARG A 65 -2.69 11.78 -4.43
N ARG A 66 -1.95 10.80 -3.88
CA ARG A 66 -2.54 9.71 -3.08
C ARG A 66 -3.03 10.22 -1.73
N LEU A 67 -2.25 11.08 -1.07
CA LEU A 67 -2.66 11.76 0.18
C LEU A 67 -3.86 12.69 -0.04
N ASP A 68 -3.88 13.44 -1.15
CA ASP A 68 -5.05 14.25 -1.52
C ASP A 68 -6.31 13.39 -1.75
N ALA A 69 -6.16 12.21 -2.34
CA ALA A 69 -7.27 11.28 -2.50
C ALA A 69 -7.82 10.77 -1.15
N ILE A 70 -6.95 10.47 -0.17
CA ILE A 70 -7.35 10.14 1.20
C ILE A 70 -8.16 11.30 1.78
N ARG A 71 -7.64 12.52 1.72
CA ARG A 71 -8.31 13.71 2.28
C ARG A 71 -9.70 13.91 1.69
N ARG A 72 -9.83 13.91 0.37
CA ARG A 72 -11.12 14.12 -0.31
C ARG A 72 -12.15 13.02 0.00
N LEU A 73 -11.70 11.77 0.15
CA LEU A 73 -12.58 10.67 0.55
C LEU A 73 -13.03 10.83 2.01
N ALA A 74 -12.10 11.17 2.92
CA ALA A 74 -12.39 11.38 4.33
C ALA A 74 -13.35 12.56 4.56
N GLU A 75 -13.12 13.71 3.87
CA GLU A 75 -14.00 14.87 3.86
C GLU A 75 -15.44 14.53 3.38
N ALA A 76 -15.56 13.58 2.48
CA ALA A 76 -16.84 13.08 2.00
C ALA A 76 -17.48 12.00 2.90
N GLY A 77 -16.90 11.71 4.07
CA GLY A 77 -17.40 10.73 5.02
C GLY A 77 -17.14 9.27 4.63
N VAL A 78 -16.25 9.01 3.67
CA VAL A 78 -15.86 7.65 3.30
C VAL A 78 -14.75 7.15 4.24
N PRO A 79 -14.94 6.04 4.97
CA PRO A 79 -13.88 5.46 5.79
C PRO A 79 -12.64 5.14 4.95
N THR A 80 -11.49 5.70 5.35
CA THR A 80 -10.24 5.56 4.61
C THR A 80 -9.16 4.89 5.44
N THR A 81 -8.36 4.06 4.77
CA THR A 81 -7.17 3.39 5.32
C THR A 81 -5.94 3.84 4.52
N VAL A 82 -4.89 4.29 5.20
CA VAL A 82 -3.58 4.43 4.57
C VAL A 82 -2.87 3.07 4.57
N MET A 83 -2.45 2.61 3.38
CA MET A 83 -1.73 1.35 3.22
C MET A 83 -0.26 1.63 2.90
N VAL A 84 0.66 1.30 3.81
CA VAL A 84 2.09 1.29 3.50
C VAL A 84 2.40 0.02 2.72
N ALA A 85 2.28 0.08 1.39
CA ALA A 85 2.30 -1.14 0.55
C ALA A 85 2.81 -0.87 -0.88
N PRO A 86 3.83 -1.63 -1.31
CA PRO A 86 4.59 -2.58 -0.51
C PRO A 86 5.62 -1.92 0.39
N ILE A 87 5.91 -2.53 1.54
CA ILE A 87 7.12 -2.22 2.30
C ILE A 87 8.27 -3.04 1.69
N VAL A 88 9.29 -2.33 1.27
CA VAL A 88 10.55 -2.90 0.79
C VAL A 88 11.58 -2.73 1.91
N PRO A 89 12.00 -3.81 2.59
CA PRO A 89 12.91 -3.73 3.72
C PRO A 89 14.24 -3.08 3.32
N ALA A 90 14.80 -2.27 4.21
CA ALA A 90 16.03 -1.51 4.01
C ALA A 90 15.99 -0.49 2.83
N LEU A 91 14.79 -0.22 2.27
CA LEU A 91 14.63 0.78 1.22
C LEU A 91 13.63 1.88 1.61
N ASN A 92 12.36 1.54 1.87
CA ASN A 92 11.32 2.50 2.25
C ASN A 92 10.73 2.27 3.65
N ASP A 93 11.17 1.26 4.35
CA ASP A 93 10.71 0.94 5.70
C ASP A 93 11.04 2.02 6.75
N SER A 94 12.06 2.84 6.50
CA SER A 94 12.36 4.03 7.32
C SER A 94 11.30 5.13 7.23
N GLU A 95 10.44 5.10 6.21
CA GLU A 95 9.39 6.10 5.99
C GLU A 95 8.04 5.73 6.65
N ILE A 96 7.91 4.57 7.29
CA ILE A 96 6.62 4.06 7.80
C ILE A 96 5.93 5.11 8.67
N GLU A 97 6.59 5.64 9.69
CA GLU A 97 6.00 6.62 10.61
C GLU A 97 5.61 7.92 9.89
N ALA A 98 6.44 8.39 8.97
CA ALA A 98 6.15 9.58 8.20
C ALA A 98 4.91 9.38 7.29
N ILE A 99 4.80 8.21 6.67
CA ILE A 99 3.62 7.86 5.85
C ILE A 99 2.36 7.75 6.73
N LEU A 100 2.46 7.12 7.89
CA LEU A 100 1.34 7.00 8.83
C LEU A 100 0.88 8.38 9.33
N ALA A 101 1.83 9.27 9.68
CA ALA A 101 1.53 10.64 10.10
C ALA A 101 0.84 11.43 8.98
N ALA A 102 1.39 11.39 7.76
CA ALA A 102 0.80 12.06 6.59
C ALA A 102 -0.59 11.48 6.24
N GLY A 103 -0.79 10.17 6.35
CA GLY A 103 -2.07 9.52 6.15
C GLY A 103 -3.11 9.96 7.17
N ARG A 104 -2.74 10.04 8.45
CA ARG A 104 -3.59 10.53 9.54
C ARG A 104 -3.96 12.00 9.35
N GLU A 105 -2.99 12.85 9.01
CA GLU A 105 -3.22 14.26 8.71
C GLU A 105 -4.18 14.45 7.52
N ALA A 106 -4.10 13.55 6.53
CA ALA A 106 -5.04 13.52 5.41
C ALA A 106 -6.43 12.95 5.79
N GLY A 107 -6.65 12.47 7.01
CA GLY A 107 -7.94 11.99 7.49
C GLY A 107 -8.14 10.47 7.43
N ALA A 108 -7.09 9.68 7.21
CA ALA A 108 -7.19 8.22 7.33
C ALA A 108 -7.49 7.82 8.78
N GLY A 109 -8.55 7.03 8.97
CA GLY A 109 -8.95 6.49 10.28
C GLY A 109 -8.25 5.18 10.64
N GLU A 110 -7.64 4.53 9.65
CA GLU A 110 -6.98 3.24 9.82
C GLU A 110 -5.68 3.19 9.03
N ALA A 111 -4.78 2.28 9.45
CA ALA A 111 -3.54 1.99 8.75
C ALA A 111 -3.36 0.48 8.53
N GLY A 112 -2.64 0.13 7.48
CA GLY A 112 -2.25 -1.25 7.21
C GLY A 112 -0.97 -1.31 6.38
N TYR A 113 -0.44 -2.51 6.21
CA TYR A 113 0.75 -2.72 5.40
C TYR A 113 0.73 -4.06 4.66
N VAL A 114 1.53 -4.12 3.62
CA VAL A 114 1.88 -5.37 2.92
C VAL A 114 3.38 -5.34 2.65
N LEU A 115 4.09 -6.39 3.06
CA LEU A 115 5.49 -6.58 2.70
C LEU A 115 5.61 -6.90 1.21
N LEU A 116 6.73 -6.53 0.61
CA LEU A 116 7.00 -6.80 -0.79
C LEU A 116 6.88 -8.30 -1.09
N ARG A 117 6.23 -8.59 -2.21
CA ARG A 117 6.03 -9.94 -2.72
C ARG A 117 6.59 -10.04 -4.14
N LEU A 118 7.39 -11.07 -4.37
CA LEU A 118 8.09 -11.30 -5.64
C LEU A 118 7.70 -12.66 -6.25
N PRO A 119 6.44 -12.88 -6.62
CA PRO A 119 6.04 -14.11 -7.28
C PRO A 119 6.57 -14.18 -8.71
N LEU A 120 6.90 -15.41 -9.14
CA LEU A 120 7.28 -15.74 -10.53
C LEU A 120 8.43 -14.83 -11.04
N GLU A 121 8.25 -14.25 -12.22
CA GLU A 121 9.21 -13.38 -12.91
C GLU A 121 9.50 -12.05 -12.21
N LEU A 122 8.64 -11.63 -11.27
CA LEU A 122 8.83 -10.36 -10.55
C LEU A 122 10.12 -10.33 -9.73
N LYS A 123 10.67 -11.48 -9.32
CA LYS A 123 11.92 -11.51 -8.55
C LYS A 123 13.13 -11.10 -9.39
N GLU A 124 13.21 -11.53 -10.65
CA GLU A 124 14.29 -11.15 -11.57
C GLU A 124 14.18 -9.67 -11.93
N LEU A 125 12.99 -9.22 -12.33
CA LEU A 125 12.73 -7.82 -12.68
C LEU A 125 13.02 -6.87 -11.52
N PHE A 126 12.65 -7.26 -10.30
CA PHE A 126 12.92 -6.45 -9.11
C PHE A 126 14.41 -6.38 -8.79
N ARG A 127 15.16 -7.47 -8.98
CA ARG A 127 16.62 -7.46 -8.79
C ARG A 127 17.31 -6.56 -9.81
N GLU A 128 16.97 -6.69 -11.09
CA GLU A 128 17.53 -5.84 -12.15
C GLU A 128 17.26 -4.35 -11.87
N TRP A 129 16.02 -4.02 -11.49
CA TRP A 129 15.65 -2.67 -11.08
C TRP A 129 16.46 -2.20 -9.87
N LEU A 130 16.58 -3.04 -8.83
CA LEU A 130 17.27 -2.69 -7.60
C LEU A 130 18.78 -2.49 -7.83
N GLU A 131 19.40 -3.34 -8.64
CA GLU A 131 20.81 -3.23 -9.01
C GLU A 131 21.09 -2.00 -9.88
N THR A 132 20.13 -1.58 -10.69
CA THR A 132 20.22 -0.39 -11.55
C THR A 132 20.04 0.91 -10.76
N ASP A 133 18.97 1.00 -9.96
CA ASP A 133 18.58 2.25 -9.30
C ASP A 133 19.14 2.40 -7.88
N TYR A 134 19.46 1.29 -7.18
CA TYR A 134 19.91 1.25 -5.78
C TYR A 134 21.03 0.22 -5.54
N PRO A 135 22.13 0.23 -6.32
CA PRO A 135 23.19 -0.79 -6.25
C PRO A 135 23.78 -0.96 -4.85
N ASP A 136 23.98 0.14 -4.11
CA ASP A 136 24.56 0.12 -2.75
C ASP A 136 23.63 -0.55 -1.71
N ARG A 137 22.34 -0.68 -2.02
CA ARG A 137 21.32 -1.29 -1.11
C ARG A 137 20.86 -2.67 -1.58
N ALA A 138 21.13 -3.04 -2.83
CA ALA A 138 20.59 -4.23 -3.46
C ALA A 138 20.81 -5.51 -2.65
N ALA A 139 22.06 -5.78 -2.26
CA ALA A 139 22.39 -6.97 -1.46
C ALA A 139 21.67 -6.99 -0.12
N ARG A 140 21.59 -5.86 0.58
CA ARG A 140 20.93 -5.74 1.87
C ARG A 140 19.42 -5.98 1.77
N VAL A 141 18.76 -5.35 0.79
CA VAL A 141 17.31 -5.52 0.54
C VAL A 141 16.97 -6.99 0.31
N ILE A 142 17.70 -7.66 -0.58
CA ILE A 142 17.47 -9.08 -0.90
C ILE A 142 17.71 -9.98 0.32
N ASN A 143 18.78 -9.75 1.08
CA ASN A 143 19.10 -10.54 2.26
C ASN A 143 18.01 -10.41 3.35
N VAL A 144 17.52 -9.19 3.60
CA VAL A 144 16.44 -8.97 4.59
C VAL A 144 15.13 -9.56 4.07
N LEU A 145 14.81 -9.42 2.80
CA LEU A 145 13.63 -10.04 2.18
C LEU A 145 13.63 -11.56 2.37
N ARG A 146 14.77 -12.22 2.10
CA ARG A 146 14.94 -13.66 2.30
C ARG A 146 14.80 -14.08 3.76
N SER A 147 15.35 -13.29 4.69
CA SER A 147 15.23 -13.60 6.12
C SER A 147 13.77 -13.62 6.60
N MET A 148 12.90 -12.81 5.99
CA MET A 148 11.46 -12.80 6.28
C MET A 148 10.66 -13.92 5.58
N HIS A 149 11.28 -14.64 4.66
CA HIS A 149 10.65 -15.71 3.89
C HIS A 149 11.34 -17.08 4.06
N GLY A 150 11.99 -17.29 5.22
CA GLY A 150 12.67 -18.57 5.53
C GLY A 150 13.85 -18.88 4.61
N GLY A 151 14.58 -17.84 4.15
CA GLY A 151 15.72 -17.97 3.25
C GLY A 151 15.35 -17.98 1.75
N GLN A 152 14.06 -17.91 1.42
CA GLN A 152 13.57 -17.92 0.05
C GLN A 152 13.23 -16.51 -0.43
N ASP A 153 13.23 -16.28 -1.75
CA ASP A 153 12.85 -14.99 -2.32
C ASP A 153 11.34 -14.70 -2.19
N TYR A 154 10.53 -15.76 -2.09
CA TYR A 154 9.07 -15.66 -1.96
C TYR A 154 8.46 -16.94 -1.35
N VAL A 155 7.45 -16.74 -0.50
CA VAL A 155 6.61 -17.81 0.06
C VAL A 155 5.15 -17.52 -0.29
N SER A 156 4.48 -18.46 -0.96
CA SER A 156 3.08 -18.31 -1.41
C SER A 156 2.05 -18.60 -0.33
N ALA A 157 2.45 -19.16 0.82
CA ALA A 157 1.56 -19.64 1.87
C ALA A 157 0.61 -18.53 2.36
N PHE A 158 -0.68 -18.85 2.45
CA PHE A 158 -1.70 -17.95 2.95
C PHE A 158 -1.41 -17.54 4.42
N GLY A 159 -1.59 -16.27 4.76
CA GLY A 159 -1.25 -15.71 6.07
C GLY A 159 0.19 -15.20 6.17
N HIS A 160 1.16 -15.86 5.53
CA HIS A 160 2.58 -15.47 5.56
C HIS A 160 3.00 -14.58 4.38
N ARG A 161 2.41 -14.80 3.21
CA ARG A 161 2.80 -14.14 1.94
C ARG A 161 2.77 -12.61 1.95
N GLN A 162 2.02 -11.98 2.88
CA GLN A 162 1.86 -10.52 2.97
C GLN A 162 2.56 -9.91 4.18
N ARG A 163 2.85 -10.70 5.19
CA ARG A 163 3.39 -10.24 6.48
C ARG A 163 4.81 -10.74 6.76
N GLY A 164 5.25 -11.79 6.06
CA GLY A 164 6.52 -12.44 6.35
C GLY A 164 6.54 -13.11 7.72
N SER A 165 7.74 -13.49 8.17
CA SER A 165 8.01 -14.10 9.46
C SER A 165 9.39 -13.67 9.97
N GLY A 166 9.67 -13.93 11.25
CA GLY A 166 10.93 -13.63 11.89
C GLY A 166 11.06 -12.20 12.43
N PRO A 167 12.19 -11.89 13.09
CA PRO A 167 12.35 -10.68 13.91
C PRO A 167 12.10 -9.37 13.16
N TYR A 168 12.53 -9.27 11.90
CA TYR A 168 12.34 -8.06 11.11
C TYR A 168 10.87 -7.83 10.74
N ALA A 169 10.16 -8.89 10.35
CA ALA A 169 8.73 -8.81 10.07
C ALA A 169 7.93 -8.47 11.34
N GLU A 170 8.34 -8.98 12.49
CA GLU A 170 7.74 -8.66 13.80
C GLU A 170 7.96 -7.20 14.19
N GLN A 171 9.17 -6.66 13.97
CA GLN A 171 9.46 -5.23 14.20
C GLN A 171 8.55 -4.35 13.32
N ILE A 172 8.38 -4.69 12.05
CA ILE A 172 7.45 -3.94 11.18
C ILE A 172 6.02 -4.04 11.72
N ALA A 173 5.56 -5.23 12.12
CA ALA A 173 4.22 -5.42 12.65
C ALA A 173 3.97 -4.60 13.94
N GLN A 174 4.97 -4.42 14.79
CA GLN A 174 4.88 -3.61 16.01
C GLN A 174 4.66 -2.12 15.71
N ARG A 175 5.20 -1.60 14.59
CA ARG A 175 5.05 -0.18 14.18
C ARG A 175 3.63 0.16 13.71
N PHE A 176 2.76 -0.83 13.53
CA PHE A 176 1.34 -0.66 13.12
C PHE A 176 0.36 -0.98 14.28
N ARG A 177 0.84 -1.12 15.49
CA ARG A 177 0.01 -1.30 16.71
C ARG A 177 -0.17 0.01 17.45
#